data_9a20153fca976cba9b3dc7d05e3dc27a
#
_entry.id   9a20153fca976cba9b3dc7d05e3dc27a
#
_cell.length_a   1.000
_cell.length_b   1.000
_cell.length_c   1.000
_cell.angle_alpha   90.00
_cell.angle_beta   90.00
_cell.angle_gamma   90.00
#
_symmetry.space_group_name_H-M   'P 1'
#
loop_
_entity.id
_entity.type
_entity.pdbx_description
1 polymer ?
#
loop_
_entity_poly.entity_id
_entity_poly.type
_entity_poly.pdbx_seq_one_letter_code
_entity_poly.pdbx_strand_id
1 'polypeptide(L)'
;MARRRDAGGRNLIERLRRRPALLAPRAVPRADNALLGMEQRRRRRRWAVLAISVVAFADVVGAVVPRTRGHLAILERNFPLGLSEGGRALLLVAGLLLLLLARGLARGYRRAWVGALFLTVASAVLHLAGNLDLIAAGLALVPPVYLWTIRDAFVAHARPLTVRSVLVIPWFFGGLLLYGLVGWSELAEQLPNRSFGARISTILRSAFFLTTAPGGDTALARAFIRSLQLFGAASLLVLAALLLQPVVARLTHHADTGARVRFLDKWGRTGMAALAGLPENDALELADGKVLLGYREISGVAIGVGDPVGEPGTEQQALGDFVTTCERHGWTPVLLAASHATAEHARRFGFESVAIGEEAVVDLQDFSTAGKERAKLRQNNHRAERDGVVVMPYRSADRTPTVDAQLREISDEWLRLKHGPELGFTLGRLDLDTFDLYETWIALVGGRVVAFTTWLPYLDGKAVILDLVRRHSDSPVGTMELLIVRSLESFRDRGLKEASLNGIPLACVDRPVPEGAEAEADSRLRDALRWLYDHGGAVYEAKNLFRFKSKFAPRWEPMYLVYPESANLARIATTVGLAYLPNGVVATLRGLVRRDRKPPPPCSAPDSSPPSAGAPGTST
;
A
#
# COMPACT_ATOMS: atom_id res chain seq x y z
N MET A 1 57.40 -9.18 13.73
CA MET A 1 56.42 -9.03 14.79
C MET A 1 55.20 -8.27 14.28
N ALA A 2 54.34 -8.90 13.50
CA ALA A 2 53.07 -8.31 13.03
C ALA A 2 52.17 -9.41 12.45
N ARG A 3 51.63 -10.27 13.29
CA ARG A 3 50.56 -11.25 12.92
C ARG A 3 49.96 -11.83 14.22
N ARG A 4 49.16 -11.04 14.91
CA ARG A 4 48.26 -11.53 15.99
C ARG A 4 47.30 -10.42 16.46
N ARG A 5 46.39 -9.97 15.58
CA ARG A 5 45.28 -9.11 16.03
C ARG A 5 44.00 -9.21 15.21
N ASP A 6 43.73 -10.30 14.51
CA ASP A 6 42.50 -10.42 13.71
C ASP A 6 41.66 -11.70 13.95
N ALA A 7 41.92 -12.43 15.01
CA ALA A 7 41.16 -13.65 15.34
C ALA A 7 39.95 -13.44 16.28
N GLY A 8 39.82 -12.27 16.91
CA GLY A 8 38.74 -11.98 17.86
C GLY A 8 37.41 -11.53 17.26
N GLY A 9 37.44 -10.83 16.14
CA GLY A 9 36.26 -10.24 15.51
C GLY A 9 35.38 -11.22 14.73
N ARG A 10 35.99 -12.21 14.11
CA ARG A 10 35.25 -13.22 13.31
C ARG A 10 34.46 -14.20 14.17
N ASN A 11 34.92 -14.51 15.38
CA ASN A 11 34.24 -15.43 16.28
C ASN A 11 32.98 -14.85 16.93
N LEU A 12 32.85 -13.53 17.02
CA LEU A 12 31.65 -12.90 17.60
C LEU A 12 30.49 -12.87 16.61
N ILE A 13 30.77 -12.61 15.32
CA ILE A 13 29.77 -12.61 14.24
C ILE A 13 29.29 -14.04 13.96
N GLU A 14 30.16 -15.03 14.05
CA GLU A 14 29.81 -16.44 13.90
C GLU A 14 29.02 -17.00 15.10
N ARG A 15 29.29 -16.51 16.31
CA ARG A 15 28.50 -16.83 17.51
C ARG A 15 27.14 -16.17 17.52
N LEU A 16 26.96 -15.00 16.89
CA LEU A 16 25.66 -14.36 16.72
C LEU A 16 24.82 -15.03 15.62
N ARG A 17 25.45 -15.71 14.67
CA ARG A 17 24.76 -16.57 13.67
C ARG A 17 24.28 -17.90 14.22
N ARG A 18 24.88 -18.42 15.31
CA ARG A 18 24.45 -19.64 15.99
C ARG A 18 23.53 -19.29 17.18
N ARG A 19 22.42 -18.59 16.95
CA ARG A 19 21.30 -18.64 17.89
C ARG A 19 20.66 -20.03 17.78
N PRO A 20 20.49 -20.74 18.93
CA PRO A 20 19.98 -22.10 18.91
C PRO A 20 18.57 -22.13 18.29
N ALA A 21 18.29 -23.22 17.60
CA ALA A 21 17.05 -23.58 16.94
C ALA A 21 15.83 -23.74 17.90
N LEU A 22 15.64 -22.83 18.84
CA LEU A 22 14.44 -22.73 19.68
C LEU A 22 13.25 -22.08 18.96
N LEU A 23 13.44 -21.65 17.72
CA LEU A 23 12.40 -21.21 16.80
C LEU A 23 12.53 -21.97 15.47
N ALA A 24 12.73 -23.30 15.54
CA ALA A 24 12.45 -24.12 14.38
C ALA A 24 11.03 -23.76 13.92
N PRO A 25 10.80 -23.42 12.62
CA PRO A 25 9.45 -23.23 12.14
C PRO A 25 8.70 -24.52 12.45
N ARG A 26 7.65 -24.43 13.30
CA ARG A 26 6.67 -25.49 13.39
C ARG A 26 6.27 -25.83 11.97
N ALA A 27 6.24 -27.12 11.64
CA ALA A 27 5.94 -27.65 10.33
C ALA A 27 4.90 -26.75 9.65
N VAL A 28 5.28 -26.20 8.49
CA VAL A 28 4.39 -25.36 7.67
C VAL A 28 3.11 -26.18 7.48
N PRO A 29 1.94 -25.70 7.91
CA PRO A 29 0.69 -26.41 7.65
C PRO A 29 0.65 -26.66 6.14
N ARG A 30 0.25 -27.86 5.73
CA ARG A 30 0.08 -28.16 4.31
C ARG A 30 -0.62 -26.97 3.67
N ALA A 31 -0.10 -26.45 2.59
CA ALA A 31 -0.55 -25.24 1.92
C ALA A 31 -2.08 -25.15 1.79
N ASP A 32 -2.72 -26.29 1.52
CA ASP A 32 -4.18 -26.45 1.37
C ASP A 32 -5.02 -25.91 2.54
N ASN A 33 -4.45 -25.79 3.73
CA ASN A 33 -5.15 -25.31 4.93
C ASN A 33 -4.69 -23.92 5.40
N ALA A 34 -3.74 -23.29 4.71
CA ALA A 34 -3.16 -22.03 5.18
C ALA A 34 -4.21 -20.91 5.20
N LEU A 35 -4.97 -20.73 4.13
CA LEU A 35 -6.00 -19.70 4.05
C LEU A 35 -7.17 -19.98 4.98
N LEU A 36 -7.67 -21.24 5.03
CA LEU A 36 -8.73 -21.65 5.94
C LEU A 36 -8.33 -21.42 7.40
N GLY A 37 -7.09 -21.76 7.75
CA GLY A 37 -6.54 -21.47 9.07
C GLY A 37 -6.47 -19.96 9.38
N MET A 38 -6.08 -19.14 8.40
CA MET A 38 -6.06 -17.69 8.52
C MET A 38 -7.47 -17.13 8.72
N GLU A 39 -8.47 -17.62 7.98
CA GLU A 39 -9.86 -17.17 8.08
C GLU A 39 -10.51 -17.56 9.40
N GLN A 40 -10.29 -18.78 9.88
CA GLN A 40 -10.73 -19.19 11.22
C GLN A 40 -10.14 -18.30 12.31
N ARG A 41 -8.83 -17.99 12.22
CA ARG A 41 -8.18 -17.06 13.17
C ARG A 41 -8.75 -15.65 13.04
N ARG A 42 -9.06 -15.18 11.83
CA ARG A 42 -9.72 -13.87 11.61
C ARG A 42 -11.12 -13.85 12.21
N ARG A 43 -11.91 -14.89 12.05
CA ARG A 43 -13.26 -14.99 12.65
C ARG A 43 -13.19 -14.95 14.18
N ARG A 44 -12.29 -15.69 14.80
CA ARG A 44 -12.05 -15.65 16.25
C ARG A 44 -11.63 -14.24 16.72
N ARG A 45 -10.75 -13.57 15.98
CA ARG A 45 -10.33 -12.19 16.24
C ARG A 45 -11.48 -11.19 16.16
N ARG A 46 -12.41 -11.34 15.20
CA ARG A 46 -13.60 -10.47 15.09
C ARG A 46 -14.45 -10.51 16.36
N TRP A 47 -14.68 -11.67 16.93
CA TRP A 47 -15.38 -11.80 18.20
C TRP A 47 -14.64 -11.17 19.36
N ALA A 48 -13.32 -11.34 19.44
CA ALA A 48 -12.49 -10.65 20.44
C ALA A 48 -12.57 -9.12 20.31
N VAL A 49 -12.48 -8.61 19.09
CA VAL A 49 -12.63 -7.17 18.80
C VAL A 49 -14.00 -6.67 19.25
N LEU A 50 -15.07 -7.39 18.93
CA LEU A 50 -16.41 -7.03 19.36
C LEU A 50 -16.52 -6.98 20.90
N ALA A 51 -16.07 -8.03 21.58
CA ALA A 51 -16.12 -8.10 23.05
C ALA A 51 -15.32 -6.95 23.69
N ILE A 52 -14.11 -6.69 23.23
CA ILE A 52 -13.27 -5.60 23.74
C ILE A 52 -13.87 -4.23 23.38
N SER A 53 -14.49 -4.06 22.22
CA SER A 53 -15.14 -2.81 21.84
C SER A 53 -16.37 -2.52 22.70
N VAL A 54 -17.13 -3.53 23.08
CA VAL A 54 -18.26 -3.39 24.00
C VAL A 54 -17.80 -2.93 25.38
N VAL A 55 -16.74 -3.55 25.92
CA VAL A 55 -16.14 -3.12 27.19
C VAL A 55 -15.62 -1.69 27.09
N ALA A 56 -14.87 -1.38 26.05
CA ALA A 56 -14.32 -0.04 25.82
C ALA A 56 -15.44 1.02 25.69
N PHE A 57 -16.52 0.69 25.01
CA PHE A 57 -17.68 1.59 24.87
C PHE A 57 -18.37 1.80 26.21
N ALA A 58 -18.56 0.74 27.01
CA ALA A 58 -19.13 0.84 28.35
C ALA A 58 -18.27 1.74 29.26
N ASP A 59 -16.93 1.61 29.20
CA ASP A 59 -16.00 2.46 29.95
C ASP A 59 -16.10 3.93 29.53
N VAL A 60 -16.15 4.22 28.21
CA VAL A 60 -16.28 5.59 27.68
C VAL A 60 -17.65 6.19 28.07
N VAL A 61 -18.73 5.45 27.90
CA VAL A 61 -20.08 5.91 28.29
C VAL A 61 -20.17 6.16 29.79
N GLY A 62 -19.64 5.24 30.62
CA GLY A 62 -19.60 5.39 32.08
C GLY A 62 -18.78 6.60 32.55
N ALA A 63 -17.76 7.00 31.74
CA ALA A 63 -16.98 8.21 32.01
C ALA A 63 -17.70 9.52 31.64
N VAL A 64 -18.47 9.53 30.55
CA VAL A 64 -19.06 10.74 29.95
C VAL A 64 -20.45 11.05 30.47
N VAL A 65 -21.29 10.04 30.74
CA VAL A 65 -22.70 10.24 31.14
C VAL A 65 -22.77 10.80 32.55
N PRO A 66 -23.32 12.00 32.76
CA PRO A 66 -23.59 12.54 34.09
C PRO A 66 -24.65 11.68 34.80
N ARG A 67 -24.40 11.30 36.04
CA ARG A 67 -25.37 10.58 36.88
C ARG A 67 -26.57 11.46 37.15
N THR A 68 -27.62 11.34 36.34
CA THR A 68 -28.93 11.85 36.71
C THR A 68 -29.56 10.87 37.71
N ARG A 69 -29.79 11.35 38.93
CA ARG A 69 -30.43 10.59 40.01
C ARG A 69 -31.83 10.15 39.55
N GLY A 70 -32.01 8.92 39.16
CA GLY A 70 -33.38 8.44 38.97
C GLY A 70 -33.60 7.19 38.12
N HIS A 71 -32.89 6.97 37.03
CA HIS A 71 -33.24 5.87 36.11
C HIS A 71 -32.17 4.76 35.99
N LEU A 72 -31.05 4.89 36.65
CA LEU A 72 -29.94 3.90 36.68
C LEU A 72 -29.79 3.23 38.05
N ALA A 73 -30.74 3.38 38.95
CA ALA A 73 -30.70 2.77 40.28
C ALA A 73 -30.51 1.22 40.26
N ILE A 74 -30.95 0.57 39.19
CA ILE A 74 -30.77 -0.88 38.98
C ILE A 74 -29.32 -1.17 38.61
N LEU A 75 -28.66 -0.34 37.81
CA LEU A 75 -27.26 -0.43 37.46
C LEU A 75 -26.34 0.03 38.60
N GLU A 76 -26.74 1.07 39.36
CA GLU A 76 -26.02 1.55 40.54
C GLU A 76 -26.05 0.55 41.71
N ARG A 77 -27.10 -0.24 41.81
CA ARG A 77 -27.23 -1.29 42.83
C ARG A 77 -26.34 -2.49 42.54
N ASN A 78 -26.03 -2.73 41.24
CA ASN A 78 -25.22 -3.84 40.78
C ASN A 78 -23.79 -3.40 40.37
N PHE A 79 -23.55 -2.10 40.21
CA PHE A 79 -22.24 -1.53 39.91
C PHE A 79 -22.01 -0.26 40.75
N PRO A 80 -21.66 -0.41 42.03
CA PRO A 80 -21.39 0.75 42.91
C PRO A 80 -20.03 1.35 42.53
N LEU A 81 -19.96 2.01 41.36
CA LEU A 81 -18.82 2.79 40.93
C LEU A 81 -18.88 4.18 41.59
N GLY A 82 -18.66 4.24 42.89
CA GLY A 82 -18.32 5.46 43.62
C GLY A 82 -16.97 6.01 43.18
N LEU A 83 -16.77 6.16 41.85
CA LEU A 83 -15.53 6.66 41.31
C LEU A 83 -15.48 8.17 41.49
N SER A 84 -14.43 8.62 42.19
CA SER A 84 -13.99 10.01 42.22
C SER A 84 -13.81 10.58 40.80
N GLU A 85 -13.76 11.91 40.63
CA GLU A 85 -13.54 12.55 39.33
C GLU A 85 -12.30 11.96 38.59
N GLY A 86 -11.25 11.57 39.32
CA GLY A 86 -10.07 10.89 38.76
C GLY A 86 -10.37 9.50 38.20
N GLY A 87 -11.30 8.76 38.79
CA GLY A 87 -11.70 7.45 38.29
C GLY A 87 -12.44 7.50 36.96
N ARG A 88 -13.25 8.56 36.69
CA ARG A 88 -13.90 8.76 35.40
C ARG A 88 -12.90 9.03 34.28
N ALA A 89 -11.89 9.85 34.55
CA ALA A 89 -10.85 10.12 33.56
C ALA A 89 -10.03 8.85 33.27
N LEU A 90 -9.75 8.01 34.29
CA LEU A 90 -9.08 6.73 34.11
C LEU A 90 -9.90 5.76 33.26
N LEU A 91 -11.22 5.68 33.48
CA LEU A 91 -12.11 4.86 32.64
C LEU A 91 -12.14 5.34 31.19
N LEU A 92 -12.19 6.66 30.95
CA LEU A 92 -12.13 7.22 29.60
C LEU A 92 -10.83 6.81 28.89
N VAL A 93 -9.70 6.97 29.58
CA VAL A 93 -8.39 6.58 29.04
C VAL A 93 -8.32 5.08 28.79
N ALA A 94 -8.79 4.25 29.71
CA ALA A 94 -8.83 2.80 29.56
C ALA A 94 -9.70 2.39 28.37
N GLY A 95 -10.90 2.98 28.24
CA GLY A 95 -11.79 2.73 27.09
C GLY A 95 -11.16 3.13 25.76
N LEU A 96 -10.52 4.31 25.68
CA LEU A 96 -9.81 4.73 24.46
C LEU A 96 -8.62 3.84 24.13
N LEU A 97 -7.85 3.41 25.14
CA LEU A 97 -6.75 2.44 24.97
C LEU A 97 -7.29 1.09 24.48
N LEU A 98 -8.39 0.59 25.03
CA LEU A 98 -9.02 -0.65 24.56
C LEU A 98 -9.50 -0.53 23.12
N LEU A 99 -10.06 0.62 22.67
CA LEU A 99 -10.41 0.85 21.27
C LEU A 99 -9.19 0.83 20.34
N LEU A 100 -8.07 1.42 20.76
CA LEU A 100 -6.82 1.33 20.00
C LEU A 100 -6.31 -0.12 19.94
N LEU A 101 -6.34 -0.84 21.05
CA LEU A 101 -5.95 -2.24 21.14
C LEU A 101 -6.87 -3.13 20.31
N ALA A 102 -8.18 -2.85 20.25
CA ALA A 102 -9.15 -3.55 19.41
C ALA A 102 -8.76 -3.48 17.91
N ARG A 103 -8.26 -2.33 17.43
CA ARG A 103 -7.71 -2.22 16.07
C ARG A 103 -6.49 -3.11 15.86
N GLY A 104 -5.60 -3.18 16.85
CA GLY A 104 -4.43 -4.08 16.82
C GLY A 104 -4.82 -5.55 16.86
N LEU A 105 -5.84 -5.91 17.66
CA LEU A 105 -6.42 -7.26 17.73
C LEU A 105 -7.03 -7.67 16.39
N ALA A 106 -7.76 -6.77 15.72
CA ALA A 106 -8.32 -7.01 14.38
C ALA A 106 -7.24 -7.40 13.36
N ARG A 107 -6.05 -6.78 13.47
CA ARG A 107 -4.88 -7.08 12.62
C ARG A 107 -4.08 -8.30 13.09
N GLY A 108 -4.41 -8.88 14.24
CA GLY A 108 -3.74 -10.06 14.79
C GLY A 108 -2.41 -9.78 15.50
N TYR A 109 -2.13 -8.54 15.91
CA TYR A 109 -0.88 -8.18 16.57
C TYR A 109 -0.77 -8.79 17.96
N ARG A 110 0.31 -9.54 18.20
CA ARG A 110 0.60 -10.15 19.50
C ARG A 110 0.74 -9.13 20.63
N ARG A 111 1.33 -7.95 20.34
CA ARG A 111 1.44 -6.86 21.32
C ARG A 111 0.08 -6.30 21.74
N ALA A 112 -0.86 -6.17 20.79
CA ALA A 112 -2.23 -5.75 21.09
C ALA A 112 -2.95 -6.78 21.96
N TRP A 113 -2.74 -8.07 21.71
CA TRP A 113 -3.28 -9.15 22.54
C TRP A 113 -2.73 -9.09 23.98
N VAL A 114 -1.40 -8.93 24.15
CA VAL A 114 -0.79 -8.78 25.50
C VAL A 114 -1.36 -7.55 26.21
N GLY A 115 -1.43 -6.41 25.55
CA GLY A 115 -1.95 -5.17 26.13
C GLY A 115 -3.42 -5.28 26.52
N ALA A 116 -4.26 -5.86 25.65
CA ALA A 116 -5.68 -6.07 25.92
C ALA A 116 -5.90 -7.06 27.08
N LEU A 117 -5.14 -8.15 27.09
CA LEU A 117 -5.17 -9.12 28.18
C LEU A 117 -4.78 -8.47 29.52
N PHE A 118 -3.67 -7.73 29.54
CA PHE A 118 -3.23 -7.01 30.74
C PHE A 118 -4.29 -6.01 31.23
N LEU A 119 -4.82 -5.18 30.32
CA LEU A 119 -5.77 -4.14 30.70
C LEU A 119 -7.11 -4.71 31.18
N THR A 120 -7.59 -5.79 30.56
CA THR A 120 -8.84 -6.46 30.98
C THR A 120 -8.66 -7.23 32.29
N VAL A 121 -7.50 -7.87 32.53
CA VAL A 121 -7.18 -8.49 33.83
C VAL A 121 -7.06 -7.44 34.91
N ALA A 122 -6.37 -6.33 34.66
CA ALA A 122 -6.25 -5.23 35.61
C ALA A 122 -7.62 -4.65 35.97
N SER A 123 -8.51 -4.48 35.00
CA SER A 123 -9.89 -4.07 35.21
C SER A 123 -10.66 -5.06 36.11
N ALA A 124 -10.53 -6.37 35.82
CA ALA A 124 -11.18 -7.41 36.62
C ALA A 124 -10.68 -7.42 38.10
N VAL A 125 -9.38 -7.25 38.29
CA VAL A 125 -8.78 -7.14 39.63
C VAL A 125 -9.25 -5.90 40.38
N LEU A 126 -9.37 -4.75 39.70
CA LEU A 126 -9.90 -3.53 40.30
C LEU A 126 -11.37 -3.67 40.72
N HIS A 127 -12.19 -4.36 39.92
CA HIS A 127 -13.57 -4.66 40.31
C HIS A 127 -13.66 -5.59 41.53
N LEU A 128 -12.79 -6.59 41.57
CA LEU A 128 -12.74 -7.51 42.71
C LEU A 128 -12.26 -6.84 44.02
N ALA A 129 -11.22 -6.00 43.89
CA ALA A 129 -10.63 -5.31 45.06
C ALA A 129 -11.52 -4.15 45.57
N GLY A 130 -12.32 -3.53 44.69
CA GLY A 130 -13.12 -2.35 45.03
C GLY A 130 -14.40 -2.63 45.80
N ASN A 131 -15.12 -3.71 45.52
CA ASN A 131 -16.48 -3.92 46.03
C ASN A 131 -16.84 -5.37 46.44
N LEU A 132 -15.95 -6.35 46.27
CA LEU A 132 -16.25 -7.78 46.46
C LEU A 132 -17.47 -8.28 45.65
N ASP A 133 -17.80 -7.60 44.53
CA ASP A 133 -18.90 -7.99 43.65
C ASP A 133 -18.46 -9.14 42.77
N LEU A 134 -18.75 -10.36 43.21
CA LEU A 134 -18.41 -11.60 42.52
C LEU A 134 -19.04 -11.70 41.12
N ILE A 135 -20.21 -11.07 40.89
CA ILE A 135 -20.89 -11.12 39.60
C ILE A 135 -20.18 -10.20 38.60
N ALA A 136 -19.89 -8.96 38.99
CA ALA A 136 -19.17 -8.02 38.15
C ALA A 136 -17.74 -8.51 37.87
N ALA A 137 -17.05 -9.04 38.86
CA ALA A 137 -15.73 -9.64 38.69
C ALA A 137 -15.77 -10.86 37.75
N GLY A 138 -16.79 -11.73 37.87
CA GLY A 138 -16.99 -12.86 36.98
C GLY A 138 -17.21 -12.44 35.53
N LEU A 139 -18.04 -11.43 35.28
CA LEU A 139 -18.26 -10.87 33.94
C LEU A 139 -16.99 -10.20 33.38
N ALA A 140 -16.21 -9.52 34.22
CA ALA A 140 -14.97 -8.86 33.83
C ALA A 140 -13.87 -9.86 33.45
N LEU A 141 -13.95 -11.14 33.91
CA LEU A 141 -13.01 -12.20 33.54
C LEU A 141 -13.31 -12.86 32.18
N VAL A 142 -14.52 -12.68 31.63
CA VAL A 142 -14.89 -13.28 30.34
C VAL A 142 -13.97 -12.85 29.20
N PRO A 143 -13.70 -11.54 28.96
CA PRO A 143 -12.81 -11.10 27.90
C PRO A 143 -11.37 -11.64 28.02
N PRO A 144 -10.68 -11.57 29.19
CA PRO A 144 -9.32 -12.09 29.28
C PRO A 144 -9.25 -13.61 29.14
N VAL A 145 -10.23 -14.36 29.65
CA VAL A 145 -10.31 -15.81 29.45
C VAL A 145 -10.50 -16.13 27.96
N TYR A 146 -11.40 -15.46 27.29
CA TYR A 146 -11.59 -15.63 25.84
C TYR A 146 -10.32 -15.30 25.06
N LEU A 147 -9.67 -14.16 25.33
CA LEU A 147 -8.41 -13.78 24.70
C LEU A 147 -7.33 -14.84 24.91
N TRP A 148 -7.28 -15.45 26.09
CA TRP A 148 -6.32 -16.51 26.39
C TRP A 148 -6.58 -17.78 25.59
N THR A 149 -7.87 -18.18 25.42
CA THR A 149 -8.23 -19.39 24.64
C THR A 149 -7.88 -19.23 23.16
N ILE A 150 -7.91 -18.01 22.62
CA ILE A 150 -7.64 -17.72 21.21
C ILE A 150 -6.22 -17.13 20.98
N ARG A 151 -5.29 -17.32 21.91
CA ARG A 151 -3.92 -16.77 21.83
C ARG A 151 -3.19 -17.10 20.53
N ASP A 152 -3.48 -18.29 19.96
CA ASP A 152 -2.89 -18.74 18.69
C ASP A 152 -3.41 -17.99 17.47
N ALA A 153 -4.45 -17.18 17.63
CA ALA A 153 -4.95 -16.31 16.57
C ALA A 153 -4.11 -15.01 16.41
N PHE A 154 -3.18 -14.71 17.33
CA PHE A 154 -2.39 -13.47 17.34
C PHE A 154 -0.92 -13.75 17.01
N VAL A 155 -0.66 -14.04 15.73
CA VAL A 155 0.68 -14.38 15.23
C VAL A 155 1.40 -13.21 14.57
N ALA A 156 0.69 -12.13 14.25
CA ALA A 156 1.28 -10.99 13.58
C ALA A 156 2.21 -10.19 14.52
N HIS A 157 3.37 -9.81 13.98
CA HIS A 157 4.37 -9.05 14.71
C HIS A 157 4.19 -7.55 14.40
N ALA A 158 4.16 -6.72 15.44
CA ALA A 158 4.24 -5.28 15.26
C ALA A 158 5.69 -4.86 14.95
N ARG A 159 5.86 -3.74 14.24
CA ARG A 159 7.16 -3.19 13.88
C ARG A 159 8.07 -3.07 15.11
N PRO A 160 9.37 -3.45 15.04
CA PRO A 160 10.32 -3.08 16.07
C PRO A 160 10.32 -1.56 16.21
N LEU A 161 10.35 -1.06 17.44
CA LEU A 161 10.42 0.36 17.72
C LEU A 161 11.64 0.94 17.00
N THR A 162 11.40 1.86 16.06
CA THR A 162 12.50 2.59 15.42
C THR A 162 13.09 3.58 16.40
N VAL A 163 14.36 3.94 16.22
CA VAL A 163 15.03 4.97 17.05
C VAL A 163 14.19 6.25 17.13
N ARG A 164 13.55 6.67 16.04
CA ARG A 164 12.64 7.82 16.00
C ARG A 164 11.43 7.62 16.92
N SER A 165 10.82 6.44 16.92
CA SER A 165 9.68 6.13 17.79
C SER A 165 10.08 6.09 19.27
N VAL A 166 11.28 5.58 19.56
CA VAL A 166 11.83 5.57 20.92
C VAL A 166 12.12 6.99 21.41
N LEU A 167 12.62 7.87 20.55
CA LEU A 167 12.89 9.27 20.90
C LEU A 167 11.62 10.10 21.17
N VAL A 168 10.48 9.74 20.62
CA VAL A 168 9.20 10.42 20.91
C VAL A 168 8.77 10.24 22.37
N ILE A 169 9.06 9.09 22.97
CA ILE A 169 8.69 8.78 24.37
C ILE A 169 9.31 9.78 25.35
N PRO A 170 10.65 9.99 25.41
CA PRO A 170 11.24 10.97 26.30
C PRO A 170 10.78 12.40 26.05
N TRP A 171 10.42 12.78 24.82
CA TRP A 171 9.85 14.09 24.51
C TRP A 171 8.49 14.30 25.18
N PHE A 172 7.61 13.28 25.18
CA PHE A 172 6.32 13.38 25.87
C PHE A 172 6.48 13.43 27.37
N PHE A 173 7.35 12.57 27.95
CA PHE A 173 7.63 12.58 29.40
C PHE A 173 8.35 13.87 29.82
N GLY A 174 9.31 14.33 29.05
CA GLY A 174 10.00 15.60 29.28
C GLY A 174 9.06 16.80 29.19
N GLY A 175 8.19 16.84 28.18
CA GLY A 175 7.17 17.87 28.03
C GLY A 175 6.14 17.86 29.18
N LEU A 176 5.70 16.68 29.62
CA LEU A 176 4.82 16.52 30.77
C LEU A 176 5.47 17.06 32.06
N LEU A 177 6.72 16.69 32.31
CA LEU A 177 7.46 17.16 33.49
C LEU A 177 7.71 18.66 33.43
N LEU A 178 8.13 19.18 32.29
CA LEU A 178 8.35 20.62 32.09
C LEU A 178 7.06 21.40 32.32
N TYR A 179 5.96 20.99 31.67
CA TYR A 179 4.64 21.61 31.86
C TYR A 179 4.20 21.55 33.33
N GLY A 180 4.38 20.39 33.96
CA GLY A 180 4.02 20.19 35.37
C GLY A 180 4.84 21.06 36.33
N LEU A 181 6.16 21.18 36.11
CA LEU A 181 7.05 22.00 36.94
C LEU A 181 6.79 23.51 36.76
N VAL A 182 6.63 23.97 35.51
CA VAL A 182 6.27 25.36 35.21
C VAL A 182 4.92 25.72 35.82
N GLY A 183 3.87 24.91 35.57
CA GLY A 183 2.56 25.14 36.16
C GLY A 183 2.56 25.09 37.70
N TRP A 184 3.42 24.24 38.32
CA TRP A 184 3.59 24.23 39.77
C TRP A 184 4.26 25.49 40.30
N SER A 185 5.23 26.08 39.56
CA SER A 185 5.90 27.33 39.93
C SER A 185 4.98 28.53 39.83
N GLU A 186 4.13 28.58 38.80
CA GLU A 186 3.14 29.66 38.59
C GLU A 186 2.00 29.60 39.63
N LEU A 187 1.68 28.42 40.13
CA LEU A 187 0.62 28.19 41.11
C LEU A 187 1.19 27.95 42.53
N ALA A 188 2.42 28.38 42.82
CA ALA A 188 3.10 28.10 44.06
C ALA A 188 2.36 28.59 45.31
N GLU A 189 1.60 29.67 45.22
CA GLU A 189 0.75 30.20 46.31
C GLU A 189 -0.51 29.37 46.57
N GLN A 190 -0.96 28.62 45.58
CA GLN A 190 -2.20 27.84 45.59
C GLN A 190 -1.97 26.33 45.76
N LEU A 191 -0.74 25.90 45.60
CA LEU A 191 -0.33 24.49 45.76
C LEU A 191 0.58 24.30 46.98
N PRO A 192 0.52 23.14 47.65
CA PRO A 192 1.35 22.91 48.82
C PRO A 192 2.83 22.99 48.52
N ASN A 193 3.60 23.68 49.37
CA ASN A 193 5.04 23.75 49.25
C ASN A 193 5.66 22.37 49.51
N ARG A 194 6.24 21.77 48.45
CA ARG A 194 6.83 20.44 48.49
C ARG A 194 8.27 20.48 47.99
N SER A 195 9.09 19.55 48.48
CA SER A 195 10.44 19.35 47.95
C SER A 195 10.39 19.01 46.45
N PHE A 196 11.46 19.29 45.73
CA PHE A 196 11.52 19.08 44.25
C PHE A 196 11.14 17.65 43.85
N GLY A 197 11.67 16.64 44.54
CA GLY A 197 11.34 15.24 44.30
C GLY A 197 9.84 14.90 44.55
N ALA A 198 9.26 15.51 45.60
CA ALA A 198 7.84 15.35 45.91
C ALA A 198 6.94 16.03 44.87
N ARG A 199 7.39 17.16 44.29
CA ARG A 199 6.67 17.83 43.14
C ARG A 199 6.65 16.92 41.93
N ILE A 200 7.80 16.38 41.51
CA ILE A 200 7.89 15.43 40.39
C ILE A 200 6.99 14.21 40.62
N SER A 201 7.09 13.59 41.80
CA SER A 201 6.25 12.45 42.16
C SER A 201 4.77 12.77 42.09
N THR A 202 4.36 13.98 42.57
CA THR A 202 2.95 14.41 42.52
C THR A 202 2.50 14.68 41.08
N ILE A 203 3.31 15.34 40.24
CA ILE A 203 3.04 15.58 38.83
C ILE A 203 2.79 14.26 38.09
N LEU A 204 3.72 13.28 38.26
CA LEU A 204 3.60 11.98 37.62
C LEU A 204 2.37 11.20 38.11
N ARG A 205 2.14 11.17 39.43
CA ARG A 205 0.96 10.50 40.00
C ARG A 205 -0.34 11.13 39.55
N SER A 206 -0.39 12.47 39.44
CA SER A 206 -1.57 13.18 38.91
C SER A 206 -1.79 12.90 37.45
N ALA A 207 -0.74 12.95 36.60
CA ALA A 207 -0.82 12.66 35.17
C ALA A 207 -1.31 11.24 34.87
N PHE A 208 -0.96 10.28 35.75
CA PHE A 208 -1.40 8.89 35.60
C PHE A 208 -2.57 8.50 36.50
N PHE A 209 -3.33 9.47 36.99
CA PHE A 209 -4.55 9.26 37.81
C PHE A 209 -4.33 8.49 39.12
N LEU A 210 -3.10 8.45 39.63
CA LEU A 210 -2.77 7.75 40.85
C LEU A 210 -3.02 8.57 42.13
N THR A 211 -3.42 9.84 41.96
CA THR A 211 -3.82 10.72 43.08
C THR A 211 -4.99 11.60 42.65
N THR A 212 -5.93 11.80 43.57
CA THR A 212 -7.20 12.50 43.30
C THR A 212 -7.19 14.01 43.58
N ALA A 213 -6.26 14.52 44.31
CA ALA A 213 -5.96 15.96 44.42
C ALA A 213 -4.72 16.21 45.31
N PRO A 214 -3.74 16.95 44.87
CA PRO A 214 -2.80 17.57 45.79
C PRO A 214 -3.38 18.92 46.23
N GLY A 215 -4.25 18.90 47.25
CA GLY A 215 -4.51 19.98 48.18
C GLY A 215 -4.59 21.43 47.67
N GLY A 216 -5.25 21.68 46.53
CA GLY A 216 -5.51 23.05 46.07
C GLY A 216 -7.01 23.27 45.94
N ASP A 217 -7.60 24.13 46.79
CA ASP A 217 -9.04 24.40 46.82
C ASP A 217 -9.50 25.36 45.71
N THR A 218 -8.58 25.96 44.95
CA THR A 218 -8.87 26.93 43.93
C THR A 218 -9.28 26.30 42.59
N ALA A 219 -10.13 27.00 41.84
CA ALA A 219 -10.53 26.56 40.50
C ALA A 219 -9.35 26.38 39.54
N LEU A 220 -8.31 27.23 39.66
CA LEU A 220 -7.11 27.17 38.85
C LEU A 220 -6.24 25.95 39.17
N ALA A 221 -6.04 25.61 40.45
CA ALA A 221 -5.31 24.41 40.85
C ALA A 221 -6.02 23.13 40.34
N ARG A 222 -7.34 23.06 40.41
CA ARG A 222 -8.13 21.96 39.86
C ARG A 222 -8.01 21.89 38.34
N ALA A 223 -8.07 23.02 37.64
CA ALA A 223 -7.89 23.07 36.20
C ALA A 223 -6.50 22.58 35.76
N PHE A 224 -5.46 22.99 36.49
CA PHE A 224 -4.08 22.54 36.25
C PHE A 224 -3.93 21.03 36.43
N ILE A 225 -4.48 20.44 37.50
CA ILE A 225 -4.44 18.99 37.69
C ILE A 225 -5.18 18.25 36.56
N ARG A 226 -6.35 18.75 36.11
CA ARG A 226 -7.07 18.17 34.97
C ARG A 226 -6.26 18.25 33.68
N SER A 227 -5.55 19.35 33.45
CA SER A 227 -4.68 19.47 32.27
C SER A 227 -3.49 18.49 32.30
N LEU A 228 -2.88 18.24 33.47
CA LEU A 228 -1.88 17.18 33.66
C LEU A 228 -2.44 15.79 33.33
N GLN A 229 -3.66 15.50 33.78
CA GLN A 229 -4.33 14.24 33.48
C GLN A 229 -4.60 14.07 31.99
N LEU A 230 -5.07 15.12 31.31
CA LEU A 230 -5.26 15.11 29.85
C LEU A 230 -3.94 14.90 29.10
N PHE A 231 -2.87 15.55 29.54
CA PHE A 231 -1.54 15.36 28.95
C PHE A 231 -1.02 13.93 29.14
N GLY A 232 -1.17 13.35 30.34
CA GLY A 232 -0.82 11.97 30.64
C GLY A 232 -1.62 10.98 29.81
N ALA A 233 -2.94 11.19 29.68
CA ALA A 233 -3.83 10.41 28.82
C ALA A 233 -3.38 10.44 27.36
N ALA A 234 -3.12 11.65 26.82
CA ALA A 234 -2.63 11.81 25.45
C ALA A 234 -1.29 11.09 25.23
N SER A 235 -0.39 11.15 26.23
CA SER A 235 0.90 10.46 26.18
C SER A 235 0.74 8.94 26.12
N LEU A 236 -0.17 8.37 26.90
CA LEU A 236 -0.47 6.93 26.88
C LEU A 236 -1.10 6.50 25.55
N LEU A 237 -2.01 7.31 24.97
CA LEU A 237 -2.62 7.04 23.67
C LEU A 237 -1.59 7.07 22.54
N VAL A 238 -0.69 8.06 22.55
CA VAL A 238 0.41 8.16 21.57
C VAL A 238 1.34 6.96 21.71
N LEU A 239 1.73 6.59 22.94
CA LEU A 239 2.57 5.42 23.19
C LEU A 239 1.91 4.15 22.66
N ALA A 240 0.64 3.93 22.97
CA ALA A 240 -0.12 2.78 22.45
C ALA A 240 -0.18 2.77 20.91
N ALA A 241 -0.42 3.93 20.31
CA ALA A 241 -0.44 4.07 18.84
C ALA A 241 0.93 3.73 18.23
N LEU A 242 2.03 4.18 18.84
CA LEU A 242 3.40 3.85 18.39
C LEU A 242 3.71 2.35 18.53
N LEU A 243 3.29 1.72 19.64
CA LEU A 243 3.49 0.29 19.88
C LEU A 243 2.69 -0.60 18.91
N LEU A 244 1.58 -0.08 18.38
CA LEU A 244 0.67 -0.78 17.46
C LEU A 244 0.92 -0.44 15.99
N GLN A 245 1.97 0.34 15.67
CA GLN A 245 2.28 0.63 14.28
C GLN A 245 2.48 -0.66 13.47
N PRO A 246 1.85 -0.77 12.29
CA PRO A 246 2.03 -1.93 11.44
C PRO A 246 3.49 -2.03 10.99
N VAL A 247 4.00 -3.24 10.90
CA VAL A 247 5.27 -3.49 10.23
C VAL A 247 5.05 -3.19 8.75
N VAL A 248 5.46 -2.02 8.29
CA VAL A 248 5.79 -1.83 6.88
C VAL A 248 7.16 -2.49 6.72
N ALA A 249 7.18 -3.80 6.77
CA ALA A 249 8.37 -4.54 6.40
C ALA A 249 8.48 -4.39 4.88
N ARG A 250 9.37 -3.53 4.43
CA ARG A 250 9.98 -3.75 3.15
C ARG A 250 10.76 -5.05 3.32
N LEU A 251 10.15 -6.16 2.95
CA LEU A 251 10.79 -7.47 2.89
C LEU A 251 11.77 -7.52 1.71
N THR A 252 12.14 -6.35 1.20
CA THR A 252 13.14 -6.18 0.18
C THR A 252 14.49 -6.53 0.78
N HIS A 253 14.97 -7.69 0.49
CA HIS A 253 16.34 -7.74 0.03
C HIS A 253 16.40 -6.81 -1.18
N HIS A 254 17.29 -5.82 -1.17
CA HIS A 254 17.64 -5.04 -2.35
C HIS A 254 18.31 -5.98 -3.37
N ALA A 255 17.53 -6.95 -3.89
CA ALA A 255 17.93 -7.64 -5.08
C ALA A 255 18.00 -6.56 -6.16
N ASP A 256 19.15 -6.42 -6.78
CA ASP A 256 19.37 -5.59 -7.95
C ASP A 256 18.15 -5.69 -8.87
N THR A 257 17.54 -4.56 -9.23
CA THR A 257 16.37 -4.51 -10.11
C THR A 257 16.62 -5.31 -11.39
N GLY A 258 17.84 -5.25 -11.93
CA GLY A 258 18.25 -6.04 -13.08
C GLY A 258 18.21 -7.55 -12.81
N ALA A 259 18.61 -8.01 -11.63
CA ALA A 259 18.52 -9.43 -11.26
C ALA A 259 17.06 -9.89 -11.15
N ARG A 260 16.17 -9.05 -10.62
CA ARG A 260 14.72 -9.34 -10.57
C ARG A 260 14.12 -9.45 -11.97
N VAL A 261 14.40 -8.48 -12.84
CA VAL A 261 13.89 -8.48 -14.22
C VAL A 261 14.38 -9.73 -14.95
N ARG A 262 15.66 -10.09 -14.84
CA ARG A 262 16.19 -11.33 -15.45
C ARG A 262 15.53 -12.61 -14.91
N PHE A 263 15.22 -12.66 -13.60
CA PHE A 263 14.51 -13.80 -13.03
C PHE A 263 13.07 -13.90 -13.56
N LEU A 264 12.37 -12.76 -13.63
CA LEU A 264 11.00 -12.68 -14.13
C LEU A 264 10.93 -12.92 -15.64
N ASP A 265 11.91 -12.48 -16.42
CA ASP A 265 12.04 -12.82 -17.84
C ASP A 265 12.15 -14.34 -18.02
N LYS A 266 13.10 -14.97 -17.31
CA LYS A 266 13.34 -16.41 -17.43
C LYS A 266 12.13 -17.27 -17.09
N TRP A 267 11.42 -16.95 -16.03
CA TRP A 267 10.36 -17.79 -15.48
C TRP A 267 8.95 -17.26 -15.75
N GLY A 268 8.76 -15.99 -16.09
CA GLY A 268 7.47 -15.36 -16.38
C GLY A 268 6.80 -15.97 -17.60
N ARG A 269 5.51 -16.26 -17.48
CA ARG A 269 4.68 -16.84 -18.54
C ARG A 269 3.64 -15.88 -19.10
N THR A 270 3.43 -14.75 -18.43
CA THR A 270 2.48 -13.69 -18.80
C THR A 270 3.18 -12.35 -18.86
N GLY A 271 2.66 -11.39 -19.62
CA GLY A 271 3.24 -10.05 -19.68
C GLY A 271 3.21 -9.36 -18.32
N MET A 272 2.17 -9.58 -17.52
CA MET A 272 2.07 -9.02 -16.16
C MET A 272 3.25 -9.43 -15.26
N ALA A 273 3.86 -10.60 -15.50
CA ALA A 273 5.04 -11.05 -14.75
C ALA A 273 6.23 -10.10 -14.91
N ALA A 274 6.45 -9.56 -16.10
CA ALA A 274 7.54 -8.59 -16.33
C ALA A 274 7.30 -7.29 -15.54
N LEU A 275 6.05 -6.82 -15.50
CA LEU A 275 5.67 -5.60 -14.76
C LEU A 275 5.80 -5.76 -13.23
N ALA A 276 5.76 -6.98 -12.71
CA ALA A 276 6.02 -7.26 -11.30
C ALA A 276 7.46 -6.86 -10.88
N GLY A 277 8.40 -6.83 -11.83
CA GLY A 277 9.80 -6.45 -11.62
C GLY A 277 10.08 -4.96 -11.57
N LEU A 278 9.11 -4.11 -11.85
CA LEU A 278 9.29 -2.66 -11.86
C LEU A 278 9.84 -2.14 -10.53
N PRO A 279 10.69 -1.08 -10.55
CA PRO A 279 11.35 -0.55 -9.35
C PRO A 279 10.38 -0.08 -8.25
N GLU A 280 9.17 0.30 -8.64
CA GLU A 280 8.12 0.74 -7.72
C GLU A 280 7.54 -0.37 -6.85
N ASN A 281 7.76 -1.63 -7.24
CA ASN A 281 7.24 -2.79 -6.53
C ASN A 281 8.29 -3.36 -5.57
N ASP A 282 7.83 -3.76 -4.40
CA ASP A 282 8.60 -4.61 -3.51
C ASP A 282 8.60 -6.05 -4.05
N ALA A 283 9.59 -6.84 -3.70
CA ALA A 283 9.68 -8.24 -4.10
C ALA A 283 9.60 -9.16 -2.88
N LEU A 284 8.83 -10.23 -3.02
CA LEU A 284 8.71 -11.29 -2.03
C LEU A 284 9.26 -12.60 -2.60
N GLU A 285 10.28 -13.14 -1.95
CA GLU A 285 10.82 -14.47 -2.26
C GLU A 285 9.97 -15.52 -1.55
N LEU A 286 9.46 -16.49 -2.30
CA LEU A 286 8.58 -17.57 -1.88
C LEU A 286 9.18 -18.91 -2.28
N ALA A 287 8.64 -20.02 -1.75
CA ALA A 287 9.07 -21.38 -2.07
C ALA A 287 10.60 -21.55 -1.98
N ASP A 288 11.18 -21.14 -0.83
CA ASP A 288 12.62 -21.21 -0.55
C ASP A 288 13.48 -20.45 -1.57
N GLY A 289 13.00 -19.32 -2.07
CA GLY A 289 13.69 -18.45 -3.02
C GLY A 289 13.55 -18.88 -4.49
N LYS A 290 12.72 -19.89 -4.79
CA LYS A 290 12.47 -20.38 -6.15
C LYS A 290 11.38 -19.62 -6.89
N VAL A 291 10.59 -18.82 -6.16
CA VAL A 291 9.49 -18.03 -6.69
C VAL A 291 9.64 -16.59 -6.22
N LEU A 292 9.36 -15.66 -7.12
CA LEU A 292 9.32 -14.23 -6.85
C LEU A 292 7.91 -13.70 -7.11
N LEU A 293 7.40 -12.90 -6.19
CA LEU A 293 6.16 -12.14 -6.35
C LEU A 293 6.44 -10.67 -6.15
N GLY A 294 6.24 -9.87 -7.21
CA GLY A 294 6.21 -8.42 -7.06
C GLY A 294 4.94 -8.00 -6.34
N TYR A 295 5.05 -7.13 -5.34
CA TYR A 295 3.88 -6.72 -4.56
C TYR A 295 3.99 -5.30 -4.05
N ARG A 296 2.86 -4.77 -3.58
CA ARG A 296 2.79 -3.51 -2.84
C ARG A 296 1.90 -3.68 -1.61
N GLU A 297 2.39 -3.23 -0.45
CA GLU A 297 1.57 -3.21 0.77
C GLU A 297 0.99 -1.82 0.98
N ILE A 298 -0.33 -1.74 1.11
CA ILE A 298 -1.05 -0.50 1.40
C ILE A 298 -2.16 -0.78 2.41
N SER A 299 -2.12 -0.06 3.51
CA SER A 299 -3.18 -0.11 4.54
C SER A 299 -3.50 -1.53 5.05
N GLY A 300 -2.51 -2.43 5.07
CA GLY A 300 -2.66 -3.81 5.52
C GLY A 300 -3.29 -4.73 4.47
N VAL A 301 -3.18 -4.39 3.18
CA VAL A 301 -3.45 -5.28 2.04
C VAL A 301 -2.15 -5.44 1.26
N ALA A 302 -1.69 -6.66 1.08
CA ALA A 302 -0.57 -6.98 0.21
C ALA A 302 -1.12 -7.35 -1.17
N ILE A 303 -0.86 -6.49 -2.16
CA ILE A 303 -1.35 -6.66 -3.52
C ILE A 303 -0.19 -7.17 -4.36
N GLY A 304 -0.21 -8.46 -4.71
CA GLY A 304 0.71 -9.06 -5.66
C GLY A 304 0.36 -8.65 -7.10
N VAL A 305 1.36 -8.48 -7.94
CA VAL A 305 1.23 -8.13 -9.36
C VAL A 305 1.29 -9.40 -10.20
N GLY A 306 0.22 -9.72 -10.90
CA GLY A 306 0.16 -10.92 -11.74
C GLY A 306 0.26 -12.21 -10.94
N ASP A 307 0.96 -13.16 -11.51
CA ASP A 307 1.20 -14.48 -10.94
C ASP A 307 2.46 -14.50 -10.07
N PRO A 308 2.54 -15.37 -9.05
CA PRO A 308 3.82 -15.77 -8.47
C PRO A 308 4.68 -16.45 -9.54
N VAL A 309 5.89 -15.95 -9.80
CA VAL A 309 6.75 -16.36 -10.92
C VAL A 309 7.92 -17.17 -10.42
N GLY A 310 8.13 -18.38 -10.96
CA GLY A 310 9.25 -19.21 -10.57
C GLY A 310 9.29 -20.58 -11.22
N GLU A 311 10.01 -21.51 -10.58
CA GLU A 311 10.17 -22.88 -11.08
C GLU A 311 8.81 -23.61 -11.16
N PRO A 312 8.49 -24.29 -12.26
CA PRO A 312 7.25 -25.08 -12.40
C PRO A 312 7.08 -26.10 -11.25
N GLY A 313 5.84 -26.25 -10.78
CA GLY A 313 5.49 -27.16 -9.68
C GLY A 313 5.67 -26.55 -8.27
N THR A 314 6.04 -25.29 -8.18
CA THR A 314 6.19 -24.57 -6.90
C THR A 314 5.00 -23.64 -6.60
N GLU A 315 4.02 -23.56 -7.48
CA GLU A 315 2.89 -22.62 -7.43
C GLU A 315 2.08 -22.77 -6.12
N GLN A 316 1.83 -24.00 -5.73
CA GLN A 316 1.07 -24.31 -4.51
C GLN A 316 1.83 -23.88 -3.26
N GLN A 317 3.13 -24.17 -3.17
CA GLN A 317 3.98 -23.75 -2.06
C GLN A 317 4.06 -22.21 -2.01
N ALA A 318 4.24 -21.56 -3.15
CA ALA A 318 4.32 -20.11 -3.24
C ALA A 318 3.06 -19.41 -2.73
N LEU A 319 1.87 -19.87 -3.12
CA LEU A 319 0.61 -19.33 -2.61
C LEU A 319 0.48 -19.54 -1.08
N GLY A 320 0.85 -20.72 -0.57
CA GLY A 320 0.85 -21.01 0.87
C GLY A 320 1.81 -20.10 1.65
N ASP A 321 3.01 -19.88 1.12
CA ASP A 321 4.01 -18.99 1.71
C ASP A 321 3.57 -17.53 1.67
N PHE A 322 2.92 -17.10 0.58
CA PHE A 322 2.34 -15.75 0.47
C PHE A 322 1.26 -15.52 1.54
N VAL A 323 0.31 -16.46 1.69
CA VAL A 323 -0.72 -16.40 2.74
C VAL A 323 -0.09 -16.35 4.13
N THR A 324 0.88 -17.23 4.41
CA THR A 324 1.57 -17.30 5.69
C THR A 324 2.32 -16.01 6.01
N THR A 325 2.98 -15.44 5.00
CA THR A 325 3.69 -14.15 5.14
C THR A 325 2.72 -13.02 5.40
N CYS A 326 1.62 -12.94 4.66
CA CYS A 326 0.57 -11.96 4.89
C CYS A 326 0.00 -12.08 6.31
N GLU A 327 -0.22 -13.30 6.81
CA GLU A 327 -0.72 -13.50 8.16
C GLU A 327 0.27 -13.03 9.23
N ARG A 328 1.56 -13.35 9.09
CA ARG A 328 2.63 -12.89 10.01
C ARG A 328 2.73 -11.38 10.10
N HIS A 329 2.36 -10.67 9.02
CA HIS A 329 2.39 -9.20 8.95
C HIS A 329 1.03 -8.55 9.21
N GLY A 330 -0.03 -9.35 9.37
CA GLY A 330 -1.40 -8.86 9.56
C GLY A 330 -2.00 -8.26 8.28
N TRP A 331 -1.50 -8.70 7.10
CA TRP A 331 -1.96 -8.26 5.79
C TRP A 331 -3.08 -9.16 5.25
N THR A 332 -3.86 -8.60 4.34
CA THR A 332 -4.79 -9.36 3.51
C THR A 332 -4.10 -9.68 2.19
N PRO A 333 -3.91 -10.97 1.83
CA PRO A 333 -3.33 -11.35 0.55
C PRO A 333 -4.32 -11.06 -0.59
N VAL A 334 -3.84 -10.44 -1.67
CA VAL A 334 -4.59 -10.16 -2.89
C VAL A 334 -3.63 -10.31 -4.06
N LEU A 335 -4.07 -10.91 -5.20
CA LEU A 335 -3.35 -10.86 -6.45
C LEU A 335 -4.15 -10.03 -7.45
N LEU A 336 -3.49 -9.10 -8.12
CA LEU A 336 -4.07 -8.22 -9.13
C LEU A 336 -3.55 -8.60 -10.50
N ALA A 337 -4.44 -8.73 -11.47
CA ALA A 337 -4.14 -9.15 -12.84
C ALA A 337 -3.50 -10.54 -12.92
N ALA A 338 -3.93 -11.46 -12.05
CA ALA A 338 -3.52 -12.85 -12.09
C ALA A 338 -4.09 -13.57 -13.32
N SER A 339 -3.39 -14.55 -13.84
CA SER A 339 -3.86 -15.40 -14.93
C SER A 339 -5.00 -16.32 -14.48
N HIS A 340 -5.71 -16.90 -15.44
CA HIS A 340 -6.74 -17.90 -15.18
C HIS A 340 -6.16 -19.11 -14.41
N ALA A 341 -4.97 -19.58 -14.78
CA ALA A 341 -4.32 -20.70 -14.12
C ALA A 341 -4.03 -20.41 -12.64
N THR A 342 -3.52 -19.24 -12.32
CA THR A 342 -3.29 -18.82 -10.93
C THR A 342 -4.60 -18.65 -10.17
N ALA A 343 -5.64 -18.10 -10.77
CA ALA A 343 -6.97 -17.99 -10.17
C ALA A 343 -7.56 -19.37 -9.82
N GLU A 344 -7.45 -20.35 -10.73
CA GLU A 344 -7.86 -21.74 -10.50
C GLU A 344 -7.06 -22.40 -9.36
N HIS A 345 -5.74 -22.23 -9.36
CA HIS A 345 -4.92 -22.74 -8.25
C HIS A 345 -5.32 -22.10 -6.92
N ALA A 346 -5.54 -20.79 -6.90
CA ALA A 346 -5.89 -20.06 -5.69
C ALA A 346 -7.26 -20.46 -5.12
N ARG A 347 -8.23 -20.83 -5.96
CA ARG A 347 -9.54 -21.34 -5.51
C ARG A 347 -9.42 -22.58 -4.61
N ARG A 348 -8.47 -23.47 -4.90
CA ARG A 348 -8.20 -24.66 -4.07
C ARG A 348 -7.76 -24.30 -2.65
N PHE A 349 -7.26 -23.08 -2.45
CA PHE A 349 -6.90 -22.52 -1.15
C PHE A 349 -8.03 -21.71 -0.50
N GLY A 350 -9.20 -21.60 -1.13
CA GLY A 350 -10.34 -20.82 -0.63
C GLY A 350 -10.30 -19.36 -1.01
N PHE A 351 -9.53 -18.99 -2.05
CA PHE A 351 -9.63 -17.65 -2.64
C PHE A 351 -10.82 -17.59 -3.61
N GLU A 352 -11.46 -16.44 -3.63
CA GLU A 352 -12.38 -16.04 -4.68
C GLU A 352 -11.62 -15.33 -5.79
N SER A 353 -12.20 -15.32 -6.99
CA SER A 353 -11.62 -14.59 -8.12
C SER A 353 -12.71 -13.93 -8.96
N VAL A 354 -12.41 -12.72 -9.46
CA VAL A 354 -13.29 -11.98 -10.37
C VAL A 354 -12.48 -11.44 -11.52
N ALA A 355 -12.99 -11.54 -12.75
CA ALA A 355 -12.36 -10.95 -13.91
C ALA A 355 -12.44 -9.41 -13.83
N ILE A 356 -11.31 -8.74 -13.96
CA ILE A 356 -11.17 -7.28 -13.82
C ILE A 356 -10.73 -6.59 -15.10
N GLY A 357 -10.40 -7.33 -16.14
CA GLY A 357 -9.94 -6.80 -17.42
C GLY A 357 -9.40 -7.89 -18.31
N GLU A 358 -8.82 -7.49 -19.44
CA GLU A 358 -8.22 -8.38 -20.42
C GLU A 358 -6.84 -7.86 -20.83
N GLU A 359 -5.88 -8.76 -21.04
CA GLU A 359 -4.58 -8.50 -21.64
C GLU A 359 -4.66 -8.73 -23.15
N ALA A 360 -4.11 -7.81 -23.93
CA ALA A 360 -4.10 -7.89 -25.39
C ALA A 360 -2.76 -8.50 -25.86
N VAL A 361 -2.74 -9.77 -26.25
CA VAL A 361 -1.54 -10.50 -26.66
C VAL A 361 -1.56 -10.76 -28.15
N VAL A 362 -0.57 -10.26 -28.89
CA VAL A 362 -0.39 -10.47 -30.33
C VAL A 362 0.52 -11.68 -30.53
N ASP A 363 0.03 -12.69 -31.26
CA ASP A 363 0.86 -13.76 -31.76
C ASP A 363 1.71 -13.24 -32.92
N LEU A 364 3.02 -13.25 -32.74
CA LEU A 364 3.96 -12.69 -33.72
C LEU A 364 4.16 -13.59 -34.94
N GLN A 365 3.94 -14.90 -34.80
CA GLN A 365 4.10 -15.83 -35.94
C GLN A 365 3.02 -15.56 -37.01
N ASP A 366 1.81 -15.23 -36.54
CA ASP A 366 0.65 -14.95 -37.40
C ASP A 366 0.47 -13.45 -37.67
N PHE A 367 1.33 -12.59 -37.09
CA PHE A 367 1.17 -11.16 -37.22
C PHE A 367 1.46 -10.68 -38.64
N SER A 368 0.48 -10.06 -39.28
CA SER A 368 0.57 -9.43 -40.57
C SER A 368 -0.35 -8.22 -40.66
N THR A 369 0.05 -7.19 -41.36
CA THR A 369 -0.82 -6.05 -41.67
C THR A 369 -1.72 -6.28 -42.90
N ALA A 370 -1.65 -7.43 -43.54
CA ALA A 370 -2.48 -7.78 -44.71
C ALA A 370 -3.95 -8.02 -44.34
N GLY A 371 -4.83 -8.06 -45.30
CA GLY A 371 -6.25 -8.34 -45.14
C GLY A 371 -7.14 -7.11 -45.01
N LYS A 372 -8.48 -7.29 -45.20
CA LYS A 372 -9.48 -6.21 -45.18
C LYS A 372 -9.64 -5.61 -43.78
N GLU A 373 -9.58 -6.42 -42.75
CA GLU A 373 -9.76 -6.00 -41.35
C GLU A 373 -8.67 -5.02 -40.88
N ARG A 374 -7.48 -5.12 -41.47
CA ARG A 374 -6.33 -4.26 -41.16
C ARG A 374 -6.12 -3.11 -42.14
N ALA A 375 -7.10 -2.88 -43.04
CA ALA A 375 -6.99 -1.80 -44.02
C ALA A 375 -6.80 -0.42 -43.37
N LYS A 376 -7.51 -0.15 -42.27
CA LYS A 376 -7.36 1.11 -41.51
C LYS A 376 -5.99 1.26 -40.87
N LEU A 377 -5.43 0.18 -40.35
CA LEU A 377 -4.08 0.17 -39.77
C LEU A 377 -3.05 0.50 -40.85
N ARG A 378 -3.11 -0.18 -42.02
CA ARG A 378 -2.23 0.12 -43.14
C ARG A 378 -2.36 1.56 -43.64
N GLN A 379 -3.61 2.05 -43.76
CA GLN A 379 -3.85 3.44 -44.16
C GLN A 379 -3.18 4.44 -43.22
N ASN A 380 -3.29 4.21 -41.89
CA ASN A 380 -2.64 5.06 -40.88
C ASN A 380 -1.12 4.99 -40.97
N ASN A 381 -0.56 3.79 -41.16
CA ASN A 381 0.90 3.60 -41.32
C ASN A 381 1.41 4.34 -42.54
N HIS A 382 0.80 4.14 -43.72
CA HIS A 382 1.21 4.84 -44.95
C HIS A 382 1.03 6.35 -44.87
N ARG A 383 0.06 6.83 -44.11
CA ARG A 383 -0.09 8.25 -43.85
C ARG A 383 1.08 8.79 -43.04
N ALA A 384 1.42 8.13 -41.92
CA ALA A 384 2.56 8.51 -41.07
C ALA A 384 3.87 8.50 -41.85
N GLU A 385 4.10 7.46 -42.70
CA GLU A 385 5.29 7.37 -43.55
C GLU A 385 5.36 8.53 -44.58
N ARG A 386 4.24 8.88 -45.20
CA ARG A 386 4.18 10.05 -46.12
C ARG A 386 4.41 11.37 -45.38
N ASP A 387 3.97 11.49 -44.17
CA ASP A 387 4.20 12.64 -43.29
C ASP A 387 5.63 12.67 -42.71
N GLY A 388 6.53 11.77 -43.20
CA GLY A 388 7.95 11.74 -42.86
C GLY A 388 8.31 11.05 -41.55
N VAL A 389 7.41 10.23 -40.98
CA VAL A 389 7.68 9.48 -39.76
C VAL A 389 8.63 8.31 -40.05
N VAL A 390 9.79 8.28 -39.41
CA VAL A 390 10.78 7.18 -39.43
C VAL A 390 10.81 6.51 -38.10
N VAL A 391 10.70 5.19 -38.06
CA VAL A 391 10.73 4.38 -36.82
C VAL A 391 12.00 3.59 -36.72
N MET A 392 12.63 3.59 -35.56
CA MET A 392 13.86 2.83 -35.30
C MET A 392 13.98 2.41 -33.84
N PRO A 393 14.72 1.32 -33.55
CA PRO A 393 15.08 1.00 -32.18
C PRO A 393 16.04 2.05 -31.61
N TYR A 394 15.92 2.36 -30.33
CA TYR A 394 16.84 3.23 -29.59
C TYR A 394 17.50 2.42 -28.50
N ARG A 395 18.75 2.03 -28.74
CA ARG A 395 19.53 1.14 -27.88
C ARG A 395 20.48 1.95 -26.98
N SER A 396 20.96 1.34 -25.91
CA SER A 396 21.94 1.96 -25.01
C SER A 396 23.19 2.44 -25.72
N ALA A 397 23.65 1.72 -26.74
CA ALA A 397 24.80 2.14 -27.57
C ALA A 397 24.54 3.39 -28.41
N ASP A 398 23.27 3.67 -28.72
CA ASP A 398 22.84 4.80 -29.56
C ASP A 398 22.43 6.01 -28.72
N ARG A 399 22.49 5.92 -27.40
CA ARG A 399 22.02 6.97 -26.49
C ARG A 399 22.81 8.26 -26.64
N THR A 400 22.06 9.35 -26.75
CA THR A 400 22.61 10.70 -26.74
C THR A 400 21.85 11.59 -25.76
N PRO A 401 22.50 12.54 -25.08
CA PRO A 401 21.83 13.47 -24.17
C PRO A 401 20.66 14.23 -24.83
N THR A 402 20.78 14.49 -26.14
CA THR A 402 19.76 15.20 -26.93
C THR A 402 18.49 14.35 -27.05
N VAL A 403 18.60 13.07 -27.43
CA VAL A 403 17.45 12.18 -27.56
C VAL A 403 16.84 11.90 -26.18
N ASP A 404 17.67 11.66 -25.16
CA ASP A 404 17.21 11.47 -23.79
C ASP A 404 16.41 12.68 -23.29
N ALA A 405 16.81 13.91 -23.61
CA ALA A 405 16.08 15.13 -23.28
C ALA A 405 14.71 15.19 -24.02
N GLN A 406 14.66 14.77 -25.29
CA GLN A 406 13.40 14.71 -26.06
C GLN A 406 12.45 13.65 -25.50
N LEU A 407 12.93 12.49 -25.07
CA LEU A 407 12.09 11.49 -24.40
C LEU A 407 11.47 12.04 -23.12
N ARG A 408 12.25 12.78 -22.30
CA ARG A 408 11.71 13.47 -21.11
C ARG A 408 10.68 14.52 -21.47
N GLU A 409 10.94 15.35 -22.50
CA GLU A 409 10.02 16.37 -22.97
C GLU A 409 8.67 15.77 -23.39
N ILE A 410 8.68 14.71 -24.19
CA ILE A 410 7.47 13.97 -24.59
C ILE A 410 6.73 13.42 -23.37
N SER A 411 7.47 12.84 -22.44
CA SER A 411 6.91 12.29 -21.21
C SER A 411 6.24 13.37 -20.35
N ASP A 412 6.89 14.51 -20.17
CA ASP A 412 6.39 15.62 -19.38
C ASP A 412 5.16 16.29 -20.03
N GLU A 413 5.16 16.41 -21.37
CA GLU A 413 4.00 16.92 -22.12
C GLU A 413 2.80 15.98 -21.96
N TRP A 414 3.02 14.68 -22.13
CA TRP A 414 1.98 13.67 -21.99
C TRP A 414 1.36 13.69 -20.58
N LEU A 415 2.18 13.81 -19.53
CA LEU A 415 1.73 13.91 -18.14
C LEU A 415 0.93 15.19 -17.88
N ARG A 416 1.34 16.32 -18.47
CA ARG A 416 0.59 17.58 -18.39
C ARG A 416 -0.79 17.47 -19.02
N LEU A 417 -0.88 16.84 -20.20
CA LEU A 417 -2.16 16.65 -20.93
C LEU A 417 -3.12 15.72 -20.19
N LYS A 418 -2.61 14.73 -19.48
CA LYS A 418 -3.41 13.77 -18.70
C LYS A 418 -3.97 14.35 -17.38
N HIS A 419 -3.58 15.57 -16.99
CA HIS A 419 -4.04 16.25 -15.77
C HIS A 419 -3.94 15.41 -14.49
N GLY A 420 -3.07 14.40 -14.44
CA GLY A 420 -2.91 13.47 -13.32
C GLY A 420 -1.44 13.22 -12.92
N PRO A 421 -1.19 12.61 -11.77
CA PRO A 421 0.12 12.10 -11.44
C PRO A 421 0.49 10.96 -12.40
N GLU A 422 1.78 10.75 -12.63
CA GLU A 422 2.25 9.54 -13.29
C GLU A 422 1.89 8.33 -12.42
N LEU A 423 1.15 7.40 -12.99
CA LEU A 423 0.74 6.18 -12.30
C LEU A 423 1.92 5.20 -12.27
N GLY A 424 1.96 4.38 -11.22
CA GLY A 424 2.96 3.32 -11.07
C GLY A 424 2.32 1.95 -10.87
N PHE A 425 2.99 1.02 -10.19
CA PHE A 425 2.54 -0.31 -9.81
C PHE A 425 2.58 -1.31 -10.98
N THR A 426 1.55 -1.40 -11.82
CA THR A 426 1.52 -2.20 -13.05
C THR A 426 1.76 -1.35 -14.31
N LEU A 427 2.18 -0.11 -14.14
CA LEU A 427 2.53 0.84 -15.19
C LEU A 427 3.92 1.39 -14.89
N GLY A 428 4.80 1.34 -15.86
CA GLY A 428 6.15 1.88 -15.74
C GLY A 428 6.19 3.40 -15.79
N ARG A 429 7.34 3.92 -15.43
CA ARG A 429 7.68 5.33 -15.55
C ARG A 429 8.94 5.48 -16.40
N LEU A 430 9.07 6.62 -17.06
CA LEU A 430 10.30 6.88 -17.79
C LEU A 430 11.46 7.08 -16.80
N ASP A 431 12.30 6.06 -16.70
CA ASP A 431 13.52 6.08 -15.92
C ASP A 431 14.71 5.74 -16.83
N LEU A 432 15.52 6.75 -17.13
CA LEU A 432 16.66 6.59 -18.00
C LEU A 432 17.87 5.96 -17.31
N ASP A 433 17.85 5.79 -15.98
CA ASP A 433 18.88 5.11 -15.22
C ASP A 433 18.72 3.57 -15.34
N THR A 434 17.49 3.12 -15.58
CA THR A 434 17.16 1.70 -15.82
C THR A 434 16.87 1.40 -17.29
N PHE A 435 17.32 2.25 -18.19
CA PHE A 435 17.04 2.17 -19.63
C PHE A 435 17.37 0.82 -20.25
N ASP A 436 18.46 0.19 -19.81
CA ASP A 436 18.93 -1.12 -20.31
C ASP A 436 17.99 -2.30 -20.00
N LEU A 437 17.03 -2.11 -19.11
CA LEU A 437 16.02 -3.12 -18.80
C LEU A 437 14.89 -3.16 -19.86
N TYR A 438 14.82 -2.12 -20.69
CA TYR A 438 13.75 -1.95 -21.67
C TYR A 438 14.31 -2.03 -23.10
N GLU A 439 13.48 -2.54 -24.00
CA GLU A 439 13.68 -2.31 -25.41
C GLU A 439 12.88 -1.09 -25.85
N THR A 440 13.57 -0.01 -26.21
CA THR A 440 12.95 1.28 -26.54
C THR A 440 12.90 1.47 -28.06
N TRP A 441 11.75 1.92 -28.55
CA TRP A 441 11.56 2.29 -29.95
C TRP A 441 11.13 3.75 -30.04
N ILE A 442 11.68 4.49 -31.02
CA ILE A 442 11.40 5.91 -31.25
C ILE A 442 10.87 6.14 -32.65
N ALA A 443 10.00 7.13 -32.77
CA ALA A 443 9.54 7.68 -34.04
C ALA A 443 10.07 9.10 -34.22
N LEU A 444 10.68 9.37 -35.36
CA LEU A 444 11.30 10.65 -35.69
C LEU A 444 10.57 11.31 -36.87
N VAL A 445 10.52 12.65 -36.87
CA VAL A 445 10.15 13.48 -38.00
C VAL A 445 11.18 14.58 -38.14
N GLY A 446 11.84 14.66 -39.31
CA GLY A 446 12.92 15.63 -39.52
C GLY A 446 14.08 15.55 -38.55
N GLY A 447 14.37 14.36 -38.01
CA GLY A 447 15.43 14.12 -37.01
C GLY A 447 15.03 14.39 -35.55
N ARG A 448 13.81 14.89 -35.29
CA ARG A 448 13.27 15.10 -33.94
C ARG A 448 12.43 13.90 -33.52
N VAL A 449 12.57 13.43 -32.29
CA VAL A 449 11.73 12.38 -31.71
C VAL A 449 10.33 12.96 -31.45
N VAL A 450 9.31 12.30 -31.97
CA VAL A 450 7.89 12.70 -31.80
C VAL A 450 7.05 11.69 -31.02
N ALA A 451 7.55 10.45 -30.87
CA ALA A 451 6.91 9.43 -30.06
C ALA A 451 7.91 8.34 -29.66
N PHE A 452 7.58 7.60 -28.59
CA PHE A 452 8.34 6.42 -28.21
C PHE A 452 7.47 5.37 -27.52
N THR A 453 7.97 4.12 -27.53
CA THR A 453 7.44 2.99 -26.77
C THR A 453 8.57 2.29 -26.05
N THR A 454 8.26 1.70 -24.86
CA THR A 454 9.18 0.83 -24.14
C THR A 454 8.56 -0.55 -23.95
N TRP A 455 9.39 -1.58 -24.02
CA TRP A 455 8.99 -2.96 -23.96
C TRP A 455 9.87 -3.70 -22.94
N LEU A 456 9.27 -4.58 -22.13
CA LEU A 456 9.97 -5.44 -21.18
C LEU A 456 9.96 -6.90 -21.67
N PRO A 457 11.05 -7.63 -21.55
CA PRO A 457 11.09 -9.03 -21.95
C PRO A 457 10.41 -9.95 -20.93
N TYR A 458 9.84 -11.05 -21.41
CA TYR A 458 9.38 -12.19 -20.63
C TYR A 458 9.45 -13.46 -21.47
N LEU A 459 9.09 -14.62 -20.87
CA LEU A 459 9.12 -15.92 -21.53
C LEU A 459 10.52 -16.32 -22.01
N ASP A 460 11.54 -16.05 -21.21
CA ASP A 460 12.95 -16.33 -21.52
C ASP A 460 13.41 -15.62 -22.81
N GLY A 461 13.10 -14.33 -22.90
CA GLY A 461 13.41 -13.47 -24.05
C GLY A 461 12.62 -13.77 -25.32
N LYS A 462 11.61 -14.65 -25.26
CA LYS A 462 10.80 -15.04 -26.41
C LYS A 462 9.51 -14.22 -26.57
N ALA A 463 9.26 -13.32 -25.66
CA ALA A 463 8.11 -12.44 -25.65
C ALA A 463 8.45 -11.07 -25.06
N VAL A 464 7.64 -10.07 -25.36
CA VAL A 464 7.76 -8.71 -24.83
C VAL A 464 6.40 -8.15 -24.43
N ILE A 465 6.39 -7.29 -23.40
CA ILE A 465 5.21 -6.51 -23.03
C ILE A 465 5.44 -5.02 -23.22
N LEU A 466 4.49 -4.36 -23.83
CA LEU A 466 4.44 -2.91 -24.01
C LEU A 466 4.15 -2.24 -22.66
N ASP A 467 5.07 -1.37 -22.23
CA ASP A 467 4.94 -0.63 -20.97
C ASP A 467 4.55 0.83 -21.23
N LEU A 468 5.47 1.65 -21.75
CA LEU A 468 5.19 3.04 -22.05
C LEU A 468 4.80 3.25 -23.52
N VAL A 469 3.79 4.11 -23.72
CA VAL A 469 3.31 4.57 -25.01
C VAL A 469 3.13 6.08 -24.93
N ARG A 470 4.06 6.86 -25.47
CA ARG A 470 4.03 8.32 -25.35
C ARG A 470 4.33 9.01 -26.67
N ARG A 471 3.65 10.11 -26.92
CA ARG A 471 3.83 10.93 -28.11
C ARG A 471 3.62 12.41 -27.80
N HIS A 472 4.21 13.27 -28.60
CA HIS A 472 3.84 14.68 -28.67
C HIS A 472 2.41 14.85 -29.19
N SER A 473 1.75 15.92 -28.79
CA SER A 473 0.40 16.27 -29.26
C SER A 473 0.34 16.60 -30.75
N ASP A 474 1.44 17.14 -31.29
CA ASP A 474 1.60 17.51 -32.72
C ASP A 474 2.14 16.38 -33.59
N SER A 475 2.35 15.18 -33.04
CA SER A 475 2.82 14.03 -33.83
C SER A 475 1.85 13.70 -34.98
N PRO A 476 2.34 13.34 -36.21
CA PRO A 476 1.51 12.98 -37.35
C PRO A 476 0.51 11.86 -37.02
N VAL A 477 -0.63 11.88 -37.68
CA VAL A 477 -1.66 10.85 -37.52
C VAL A 477 -1.14 9.50 -38.01
N GLY A 478 -1.27 8.46 -37.18
CA GLY A 478 -0.77 7.12 -37.48
C GLY A 478 0.62 6.83 -36.92
N THR A 479 1.30 7.81 -36.30
CA THR A 479 2.64 7.61 -35.69
C THR A 479 2.67 6.46 -34.71
N MET A 480 1.68 6.36 -33.81
CA MET A 480 1.67 5.29 -32.80
C MET A 480 1.41 3.92 -33.40
N GLU A 481 0.52 3.84 -34.36
CA GLU A 481 0.25 2.60 -35.10
C GLU A 481 1.50 2.13 -35.83
N LEU A 482 2.17 3.04 -36.56
CA LEU A 482 3.40 2.73 -37.28
C LEU A 482 4.51 2.29 -36.34
N LEU A 483 4.69 3.00 -35.21
CA LEU A 483 5.70 2.68 -34.21
C LEU A 483 5.50 1.26 -33.65
N ILE A 484 4.27 0.92 -33.23
CA ILE A 484 3.96 -0.43 -32.72
C ILE A 484 4.12 -1.49 -33.82
N VAL A 485 3.61 -1.24 -35.04
CA VAL A 485 3.74 -2.22 -36.15
C VAL A 485 5.20 -2.51 -36.47
N ARG A 486 6.04 -1.49 -36.56
CA ARG A 486 7.47 -1.67 -36.84
C ARG A 486 8.20 -2.42 -35.71
N SER A 487 7.81 -2.17 -34.46
CA SER A 487 8.32 -2.94 -33.32
C SER A 487 7.90 -4.41 -33.42
N LEU A 488 6.62 -4.70 -33.67
CA LEU A 488 6.08 -6.07 -33.79
C LEU A 488 6.72 -6.84 -34.97
N GLU A 489 6.90 -6.18 -36.14
CA GLU A 489 7.59 -6.75 -37.29
C GLU A 489 9.04 -7.13 -36.94
N SER A 490 9.76 -6.24 -36.27
CA SER A 490 11.13 -6.53 -35.84
C SER A 490 11.20 -7.67 -34.81
N PHE A 491 10.26 -7.73 -33.87
CA PHE A 491 10.19 -8.83 -32.88
C PHE A 491 9.91 -10.17 -33.57
N ARG A 492 8.96 -10.21 -34.52
CA ARG A 492 8.67 -11.39 -35.34
C ARG A 492 9.92 -11.84 -36.10
N ASP A 493 10.61 -10.91 -36.78
CA ASP A 493 11.77 -11.22 -37.62
C ASP A 493 12.96 -11.73 -36.79
N ARG A 494 13.02 -11.40 -35.51
CA ARG A 494 13.98 -11.95 -34.52
C ARG A 494 13.50 -13.28 -33.92
N GLY A 495 12.31 -13.78 -34.27
CA GLY A 495 11.80 -15.06 -33.83
C GLY A 495 11.11 -15.04 -32.45
N LEU A 496 10.71 -13.88 -31.95
CA LEU A 496 9.88 -13.82 -30.74
C LEU A 496 8.51 -14.46 -31.03
N LYS A 497 7.90 -15.03 -29.99
CA LYS A 497 6.63 -15.75 -30.12
C LYS A 497 5.43 -14.81 -30.06
N GLU A 498 5.45 -13.91 -29.09
CA GLU A 498 4.30 -13.03 -28.83
C GLU A 498 4.73 -11.67 -28.28
N ALA A 499 3.84 -10.72 -28.42
CA ALA A 499 3.97 -9.39 -27.84
C ALA A 499 2.67 -9.00 -27.14
N SER A 500 2.73 -8.76 -25.84
CA SER A 500 1.61 -8.20 -25.10
C SER A 500 1.56 -6.69 -25.31
N LEU A 501 0.39 -6.18 -25.67
CA LEU A 501 0.10 -4.74 -25.68
C LEU A 501 -0.37 -4.25 -24.32
N ASN A 502 -0.17 -5.03 -23.24
CA ASN A 502 -0.58 -4.74 -21.86
C ASN A 502 -2.11 -4.88 -21.64
N GLY A 503 -2.54 -4.80 -20.38
CA GLY A 503 -3.91 -4.98 -19.94
C GLY A 503 -4.83 -3.78 -20.25
N ILE A 504 -6.14 -4.07 -20.30
CA ILE A 504 -7.20 -3.06 -20.33
C ILE A 504 -8.12 -3.34 -19.14
N PRO A 505 -8.17 -2.45 -18.15
CA PRO A 505 -9.10 -2.61 -17.02
C PRO A 505 -10.55 -2.61 -17.52
N LEU A 506 -11.38 -3.45 -16.89
CA LEU A 506 -12.83 -3.55 -17.14
C LEU A 506 -13.26 -3.95 -18.57
N ALA A 507 -12.36 -4.37 -19.44
CA ALA A 507 -12.70 -4.75 -20.83
C ALA A 507 -13.59 -5.99 -20.93
N CYS A 508 -13.58 -6.87 -19.92
CA CYS A 508 -14.34 -8.13 -19.87
C CYS A 508 -15.79 -7.97 -19.38
N VAL A 509 -16.21 -6.79 -18.94
CA VAL A 509 -17.51 -6.60 -18.26
C VAL A 509 -18.70 -6.81 -19.19
N ASP A 510 -18.54 -6.56 -20.48
CA ASP A 510 -19.61 -6.71 -21.51
C ASP A 510 -19.60 -8.08 -22.23
N ARG A 511 -18.66 -8.98 -21.91
CA ARG A 511 -18.59 -10.28 -22.55
C ARG A 511 -19.21 -11.39 -21.70
N PRO A 512 -19.89 -12.37 -22.32
CA PRO A 512 -20.34 -13.55 -21.59
C PRO A 512 -19.13 -14.27 -20.99
N VAL A 513 -19.24 -14.61 -19.70
CA VAL A 513 -18.22 -15.41 -19.01
C VAL A 513 -18.13 -16.76 -19.70
N PRO A 514 -16.95 -17.29 -20.01
CA PRO A 514 -16.81 -18.63 -20.56
C PRO A 514 -17.54 -19.66 -19.70
N GLU A 515 -18.30 -20.57 -20.32
CA GLU A 515 -18.97 -21.69 -19.63
C GLU A 515 -17.93 -22.47 -18.80
N GLY A 516 -18.17 -22.60 -17.49
CA GLY A 516 -17.25 -23.25 -16.54
C GLY A 516 -16.52 -22.30 -15.59
N ALA A 517 -16.56 -20.98 -15.81
CA ALA A 517 -16.01 -19.97 -14.87
C ALA A 517 -17.08 -19.47 -13.87
N GLU A 518 -18.23 -20.10 -13.83
CA GLU A 518 -19.32 -19.80 -12.90
C GLU A 518 -19.05 -20.42 -11.51
N ALA A 519 -18.14 -19.84 -10.77
CA ALA A 519 -18.33 -19.77 -9.34
C ALA A 519 -19.05 -18.45 -9.06
N GLU A 520 -20.03 -18.47 -8.18
CA GLU A 520 -20.82 -17.34 -7.67
C GLU A 520 -19.91 -16.25 -7.05
N ALA A 521 -19.00 -15.71 -7.84
CA ALA A 521 -18.29 -14.50 -7.50
C ALA A 521 -19.36 -13.43 -7.31
N ASP A 522 -19.39 -12.87 -6.12
CA ASP A 522 -20.35 -11.92 -5.60
C ASP A 522 -20.97 -11.08 -6.73
N SER A 523 -22.22 -11.38 -7.11
CA SER A 523 -22.95 -10.68 -8.17
C SER A 523 -22.89 -9.16 -7.95
N ARG A 524 -22.84 -8.76 -6.67
CA ARG A 524 -22.70 -7.35 -6.25
C ARG A 524 -21.37 -6.73 -6.68
N LEU A 525 -20.26 -7.46 -6.67
CA LEU A 525 -18.98 -6.92 -7.13
C LEU A 525 -18.99 -6.79 -8.65
N ARG A 526 -19.51 -7.78 -9.37
CA ARG A 526 -19.72 -7.69 -10.82
C ARG A 526 -20.63 -6.53 -11.20
N ASP A 527 -21.73 -6.35 -10.47
CA ASP A 527 -22.67 -5.25 -10.68
C ASP A 527 -22.02 -3.89 -10.36
N ALA A 528 -21.20 -3.82 -9.31
CA ALA A 528 -20.44 -2.61 -8.98
C ALA A 528 -19.36 -2.30 -10.04
N LEU A 529 -18.65 -3.30 -10.56
CA LEU A 529 -17.69 -3.14 -11.64
C LEU A 529 -18.40 -2.74 -12.95
N ARG A 530 -19.59 -3.32 -13.24
CA ARG A 530 -20.41 -2.96 -14.37
C ARG A 530 -20.94 -1.54 -14.23
N TRP A 531 -21.44 -1.16 -13.06
CA TRP A 531 -21.87 0.22 -12.79
C TRP A 531 -20.71 1.21 -12.95
N LEU A 532 -19.52 0.88 -12.44
CA LEU A 532 -18.30 1.68 -12.59
C LEU A 532 -17.92 1.76 -14.08
N TYR A 533 -18.05 0.67 -14.82
CA TYR A 533 -17.85 0.63 -16.27
C TYR A 533 -18.85 1.53 -17.00
N ASP A 534 -20.12 1.55 -16.63
CA ASP A 534 -21.15 2.32 -17.32
C ASP A 534 -21.13 3.83 -16.99
N HIS A 535 -20.67 4.21 -15.79
CA HIS A 535 -20.78 5.57 -15.26
C HIS A 535 -19.44 6.26 -14.95
N GLY A 536 -18.33 5.53 -14.98
CA GLY A 536 -17.00 6.07 -14.67
C GLY A 536 -16.35 6.79 -15.85
N GLY A 537 -15.79 7.99 -15.67
CA GLY A 537 -15.04 8.72 -16.71
C GLY A 537 -13.84 7.92 -17.27
N ALA A 538 -13.26 7.01 -16.48
CA ALA A 538 -12.20 6.08 -16.88
C ALA A 538 -12.63 5.11 -18.00
N VAL A 539 -13.92 4.87 -18.17
CA VAL A 539 -14.49 3.95 -19.16
C VAL A 539 -14.35 4.44 -20.59
N TYR A 540 -14.48 5.74 -20.80
CA TYR A 540 -14.27 6.30 -22.15
C TYR A 540 -12.83 6.04 -22.61
N GLU A 541 -11.86 6.14 -21.71
CA GLU A 541 -10.47 5.80 -22.02
C GLU A 541 -10.29 4.30 -22.26
N ALA A 542 -10.92 3.43 -21.46
CA ALA A 542 -10.87 1.97 -21.66
C ALA A 542 -11.45 1.53 -23.01
N LYS A 543 -12.60 2.08 -23.42
CA LYS A 543 -13.20 1.81 -24.75
C LYS A 543 -12.31 2.27 -25.90
N ASN A 544 -11.70 3.44 -25.77
CA ASN A 544 -10.76 3.94 -26.77
C ASN A 544 -9.48 3.09 -26.85
N LEU A 545 -8.97 2.68 -25.68
CA LEU A 545 -7.81 1.81 -25.60
C LEU A 545 -8.09 0.42 -26.19
N PHE A 546 -9.28 -0.14 -25.93
CA PHE A 546 -9.74 -1.38 -26.54
C PHE A 546 -9.79 -1.27 -28.07
N ARG A 547 -10.44 -0.23 -28.61
CA ARG A 547 -10.50 0.01 -30.06
C ARG A 547 -9.12 0.21 -30.68
N PHE A 548 -8.21 0.86 -29.97
CA PHE A 548 -6.84 1.04 -30.43
C PHE A 548 -6.10 -0.28 -30.51
N LYS A 549 -6.10 -1.08 -29.44
CA LYS A 549 -5.40 -2.37 -29.38
C LYS A 549 -6.02 -3.42 -30.31
N SER A 550 -7.33 -3.40 -30.50
CA SER A 550 -8.04 -4.30 -31.47
C SER A 550 -7.56 -4.16 -32.91
N LYS A 551 -6.95 -3.01 -33.29
CA LYS A 551 -6.36 -2.84 -34.64
C LYS A 551 -5.23 -3.83 -34.94
N PHE A 552 -4.56 -4.34 -33.91
CA PHE A 552 -3.45 -5.30 -34.01
C PHE A 552 -3.92 -6.75 -33.98
N ALA A 553 -5.25 -7.00 -33.89
CA ALA A 553 -5.90 -8.30 -33.79
C ALA A 553 -5.28 -9.21 -32.71
N PRO A 554 -5.20 -8.75 -31.45
CA PRO A 554 -4.67 -9.57 -30.36
C PRO A 554 -5.66 -10.67 -29.97
N ARG A 555 -5.17 -11.77 -29.40
CA ARG A 555 -6.00 -12.60 -28.52
C ARG A 555 -6.17 -11.88 -27.19
N TRP A 556 -7.35 -12.02 -26.58
CA TRP A 556 -7.69 -11.38 -25.33
C TRP A 556 -7.63 -12.41 -24.19
N GLU A 557 -6.75 -12.18 -23.25
CA GLU A 557 -6.56 -13.05 -22.08
C GLU A 557 -7.16 -12.40 -20.84
N PRO A 558 -8.09 -13.07 -20.13
CA PRO A 558 -8.73 -12.49 -18.96
C PRO A 558 -7.75 -12.34 -17.81
N MET A 559 -7.81 -11.20 -17.13
CA MET A 559 -7.07 -10.90 -15.90
C MET A 559 -7.98 -10.93 -14.70
N TYR A 560 -7.54 -11.56 -13.63
CA TYR A 560 -8.32 -11.77 -12.42
C TYR A 560 -7.80 -10.98 -11.22
N LEU A 561 -8.74 -10.49 -10.40
CA LEU A 561 -8.48 -10.13 -9.02
C LEU A 561 -8.76 -11.36 -8.17
N VAL A 562 -7.76 -11.82 -7.41
CA VAL A 562 -7.84 -12.98 -6.52
C VAL A 562 -7.76 -12.49 -5.08
N TYR A 563 -8.73 -12.87 -4.24
CA TYR A 563 -8.87 -12.35 -2.87
C TYR A 563 -9.50 -13.38 -1.94
N PRO A 564 -9.27 -13.35 -0.61
CA PRO A 564 -9.95 -14.21 0.33
C PRO A 564 -11.46 -13.93 0.38
N GLU A 565 -12.31 -14.95 0.47
CA GLU A 565 -13.77 -14.83 0.58
C GLU A 565 -14.23 -13.87 1.69
N SER A 566 -13.55 -13.89 2.84
CA SER A 566 -13.85 -13.04 3.99
C SER A 566 -13.39 -11.57 3.83
N ALA A 567 -12.80 -11.22 2.69
CA ALA A 567 -12.20 -9.90 2.51
C ALA A 567 -13.24 -8.79 2.27
N ASN A 568 -12.92 -7.59 2.74
CA ASN A 568 -13.74 -6.40 2.46
C ASN A 568 -13.37 -5.85 1.07
N LEU A 569 -14.21 -6.10 0.09
CA LEU A 569 -14.00 -5.70 -1.31
C LEU A 569 -13.88 -4.20 -1.50
N ALA A 570 -14.66 -3.39 -0.78
CA ALA A 570 -14.54 -1.92 -0.84
C ALA A 570 -13.16 -1.45 -0.38
N ARG A 571 -12.60 -2.09 0.66
CA ARG A 571 -11.23 -1.83 1.10
C ARG A 571 -10.21 -2.26 0.06
N ILE A 572 -10.38 -3.45 -0.56
CA ILE A 572 -9.48 -3.92 -1.62
C ILE A 572 -9.51 -2.94 -2.79
N ALA A 573 -10.70 -2.57 -3.30
CA ALA A 573 -10.85 -1.64 -4.42
C ALA A 573 -10.18 -0.28 -4.13
N THR A 574 -10.42 0.28 -2.94
CA THR A 574 -9.75 1.52 -2.51
C THR A 574 -8.24 1.35 -2.46
N THR A 575 -7.76 0.22 -1.94
CA THR A 575 -6.32 -0.03 -1.79
C THR A 575 -5.64 -0.25 -3.14
N VAL A 576 -6.30 -0.96 -4.07
CA VAL A 576 -5.84 -1.11 -5.46
C VAL A 576 -5.73 0.26 -6.14
N GLY A 577 -6.74 1.12 -6.01
CA GLY A 577 -6.68 2.48 -6.53
C GLY A 577 -5.49 3.29 -5.96
N LEU A 578 -5.23 3.16 -4.66
CA LEU A 578 -4.09 3.80 -3.99
C LEU A 578 -2.73 3.22 -4.42
N ALA A 579 -2.69 1.95 -4.83
CA ALA A 579 -1.46 1.31 -5.28
C ALA A 579 -0.90 1.95 -6.55
N TYR A 580 -1.75 2.49 -7.42
CA TYR A 580 -1.33 3.21 -8.61
C TYR A 580 -0.76 4.61 -8.32
N LEU A 581 -0.97 5.18 -7.12
CA LEU A 581 -0.46 6.50 -6.74
C LEU A 581 0.96 6.40 -6.17
N PRO A 582 1.99 6.97 -6.82
CA PRO A 582 3.39 6.73 -6.47
C PRO A 582 3.79 7.28 -5.10
N ASN A 583 3.18 8.38 -4.67
CA ASN A 583 3.55 9.10 -3.44
C ASN A 583 2.44 9.12 -2.37
N GLY A 584 1.40 8.29 -2.54
CA GLY A 584 0.22 8.27 -1.66
C GLY A 584 -0.70 9.50 -1.84
N VAL A 585 -1.87 9.45 -1.20
CA VAL A 585 -2.93 10.46 -1.35
C VAL A 585 -2.48 11.85 -0.96
N VAL A 586 -1.75 11.99 0.16
CA VAL A 586 -1.36 13.31 0.70
C VAL A 586 -0.39 14.03 -0.21
N ALA A 587 0.58 13.31 -0.78
CA ALA A 587 1.54 13.91 -1.71
C ALA A 587 0.88 14.24 -3.05
N THR A 588 -0.03 13.39 -3.52
CA THR A 588 -0.84 13.62 -4.73
C THR A 588 -1.72 14.86 -4.58
N LEU A 589 -2.43 15.00 -3.45
CA LEU A 589 -3.23 16.19 -3.15
C LEU A 589 -2.37 17.46 -3.03
N ARG A 590 -1.21 17.38 -2.36
CA ARG A 590 -0.26 18.50 -2.31
C ARG A 590 0.28 18.88 -3.69
N GLY A 591 0.52 17.90 -4.54
CA GLY A 591 0.95 18.11 -5.93
C GLY A 591 -0.13 18.81 -6.76
N LEU A 592 -1.39 18.43 -6.62
CA LEU A 592 -2.53 19.07 -7.27
C LEU A 592 -2.70 20.52 -6.81
N VAL A 593 -2.66 20.78 -5.50
CA VAL A 593 -2.76 22.15 -4.94
C VAL A 593 -1.58 23.05 -5.35
N ARG A 594 -0.37 22.49 -5.54
CA ARG A 594 0.79 23.25 -6.01
C ARG A 594 0.74 23.54 -7.52
N ARG A 595 0.13 22.67 -8.32
CA ARG A 595 -0.02 22.86 -9.78
C ARG A 595 -1.03 23.93 -10.15
N ASP A 596 -2.04 24.20 -9.31
CA ASP A 596 -2.98 25.33 -9.52
C ASP A 596 -2.36 26.72 -9.34
N ARG A 597 -1.16 26.82 -8.79
CA ARG A 597 -0.38 28.06 -8.84
C ARG A 597 0.33 28.13 -10.19
N LYS A 598 -0.38 28.67 -11.22
CA LYS A 598 0.20 29.03 -12.52
C LYS A 598 1.54 29.74 -12.34
N PRO A 599 2.60 29.33 -13.05
CA PRO A 599 3.77 30.19 -13.16
C PRO A 599 3.34 31.52 -13.81
N PRO A 600 3.91 32.66 -13.39
CA PRO A 600 3.63 33.92 -14.07
C PRO A 600 3.98 33.79 -15.55
N PRO A 601 3.21 34.46 -16.44
CA PRO A 601 3.51 34.43 -17.87
C PRO A 601 4.97 34.85 -18.08
N PRO A 602 5.71 34.24 -19.01
CA PRO A 602 7.05 34.66 -19.33
C PRO A 602 7.01 36.15 -19.69
N CYS A 603 7.90 36.95 -19.09
CA CYS A 603 8.07 38.34 -19.46
C CYS A 603 8.22 38.42 -20.98
N SER A 604 7.30 39.10 -21.64
CA SER A 604 7.42 39.46 -23.05
C SER A 604 8.79 40.11 -23.25
N ALA A 605 9.62 39.51 -24.10
CA ALA A 605 10.86 40.12 -24.55
C ALA A 605 10.56 41.52 -25.09
N PRO A 606 11.42 42.51 -24.85
CA PRO A 606 11.20 43.82 -25.40
C PRO A 606 11.24 43.74 -26.92
N ASP A 607 10.24 44.36 -27.52
CA ASP A 607 9.99 44.48 -28.96
C ASP A 607 11.24 45.14 -29.63
N SER A 608 12.07 44.32 -30.28
CA SER A 608 13.18 44.81 -31.10
C SER A 608 12.66 45.06 -32.53
N SER A 609 11.86 46.11 -32.66
CA SER A 609 11.59 46.69 -33.95
C SER A 609 12.82 47.48 -34.41
N PRO A 610 13.39 47.27 -35.60
CA PRO A 610 14.48 48.10 -36.10
C PRO A 610 13.98 49.53 -36.39
N PRO A 611 14.79 50.55 -36.19
CA PRO A 611 14.36 51.92 -36.49
C PRO A 611 14.15 52.10 -37.98
N SER A 612 12.99 52.63 -38.33
CA SER A 612 12.62 53.03 -39.71
C SER A 612 13.63 54.03 -40.27
N ALA A 613 14.28 53.63 -41.36
CA ALA A 613 15.14 54.52 -42.14
C ALA A 613 14.35 55.72 -42.68
N GLY A 614 14.73 56.91 -42.24
CA GLY A 614 14.17 58.16 -42.76
C GLY A 614 14.52 58.35 -44.22
N ALA A 615 13.54 58.67 -45.03
CA ALA A 615 13.68 59.08 -46.42
C ALA A 615 14.30 60.49 -46.50
N PRO A 616 15.20 60.78 -47.47
CA PRO A 616 15.77 62.10 -47.61
C PRO A 616 14.77 63.07 -48.27
N GLY A 617 14.54 64.19 -47.64
CA GLY A 617 13.76 65.27 -48.18
C GLY A 617 14.51 65.95 -49.34
N THR A 618 13.85 66.12 -50.48
CA THR A 618 14.25 66.95 -51.57
C THR A 618 13.74 68.37 -51.31
N SER A 619 14.67 69.30 -51.18
CA SER A 619 14.43 70.73 -51.26
C SER A 619 14.34 71.21 -52.73
N THR A 620 13.28 71.86 -53.08
CA THR A 620 13.30 73.15 -53.82
C THR A 620 12.07 73.93 -53.44
#